data_b326e327d88e62dddb3044a8fb08c07e
#
_entry.id   b326e327d88e62dddb3044a8fb08c07e
#
_cell.length_a   1.000
_cell.length_b   1.000
_cell.length_c   1.000
_cell.angle_alpha   90.00
_cell.angle_beta   90.00
_cell.angle_gamma   90.00
#
_symmetry.space_group_name_H-M   'P 1'
#
loop_
_entity.id
_entity.type
_entity.pdbx_description
1 polymer ?
#
loop_
_entity_poly.entity_id
_entity_poly.type
_entity_poly.pdbx_seq_one_letter_code
_entity_poly.pdbx_strand_id
1 'polypeptide(L)'
;MGMDFAVELRELGHEVRTFAYRRDNPLYKNRGSKALYQRLILRWLERACATFQPSIVLVVKGSPITPAAIRRLKTRSDALFVNFFPDNPLWMLPFECIEPYDLFFTKDRHALVSLQQVGLTNVRYMPLYCIPADHHPVTPTTEERERYGAAVSLVGSRYAYRERFVQALEGYPLRIWGSGWRHAKDPAVRRMVAGGPVWGHAKRLVYSASTMSLNHHHPMNDIVGTNNRTFELAGAGACQLASYRDDLTSLFKPGEEILVYRDLGDLRRHLDYYIARPDEARAIGENARRRALAEHTLRHRIEEMREAVETTFGKRS
;
A
#
# COMPACT_ATOMS: atom_id res chain seq x y z
N MET A 1 2.89 6.02 -5.28
CA MET A 1 3.92 4.94 -5.17
C MET A 1 5.11 5.15 -6.10
N GLY A 2 5.03 4.96 -7.42
CA GLY A 2 6.23 5.08 -8.28
C GLY A 2 6.89 6.46 -8.25
N MET A 3 6.11 7.54 -8.16
CA MET A 3 6.65 8.89 -8.01
C MET A 3 7.30 9.12 -6.66
N ASP A 4 6.79 8.48 -5.62
CA ASP A 4 7.32 8.60 -4.25
C ASP A 4 8.72 8.00 -4.18
N PHE A 5 8.94 6.82 -4.80
CA PHE A 5 10.27 6.23 -4.98
C PHE A 5 11.22 7.19 -5.71
N ALA A 6 10.74 7.85 -6.77
CA ALA A 6 11.59 8.75 -7.54
C ALA A 6 12.00 10.02 -6.74
N VAL A 7 11.13 10.52 -5.87
CA VAL A 7 11.45 11.65 -4.99
C VAL A 7 12.49 11.21 -3.96
N GLU A 8 12.22 10.14 -3.21
CA GLU A 8 13.10 9.65 -2.15
C GLU A 8 14.49 9.23 -2.67
N LEU A 9 14.55 8.57 -3.83
CA LEU A 9 15.84 8.22 -4.45
C LEU A 9 16.67 9.46 -4.84
N ARG A 10 16.03 10.55 -5.31
CA ARG A 10 16.75 11.80 -5.57
C ARG A 10 17.25 12.46 -4.30
N GLU A 11 16.48 12.42 -3.22
CA GLU A 11 16.89 12.91 -1.90
C GLU A 11 18.08 12.13 -1.34
N LEU A 12 18.20 10.84 -1.71
CA LEU A 12 19.36 9.99 -1.41
C LEU A 12 20.56 10.21 -2.35
N GLY A 13 20.45 11.16 -3.30
CA GLY A 13 21.56 11.54 -4.18
C GLY A 13 21.65 10.73 -5.49
N HIS A 14 20.65 9.89 -5.80
CA HIS A 14 20.64 9.16 -7.07
C HIS A 14 20.15 10.02 -8.22
N GLU A 15 20.75 9.84 -9.40
CA GLU A 15 20.19 10.36 -10.64
C GLU A 15 19.00 9.49 -11.06
N VAL A 16 17.81 10.09 -11.18
CA VAL A 16 16.57 9.34 -11.40
C VAL A 16 15.79 9.88 -12.58
N ARG A 17 15.61 9.03 -13.60
CA ARG A 17 14.70 9.26 -14.72
C ARG A 17 13.41 8.47 -14.50
N THR A 18 12.27 9.16 -14.53
CA THR A 18 10.96 8.52 -14.32
C THR A 18 10.28 8.20 -15.65
N PHE A 19 9.63 7.04 -15.71
CA PHE A 19 8.81 6.60 -16.83
C PHE A 19 7.39 6.26 -16.36
N ALA A 20 6.47 7.24 -16.49
CA ALA A 20 5.08 7.10 -16.04
C ALA A 20 4.19 6.48 -17.12
N TYR A 21 4.10 5.16 -17.16
CA TYR A 21 3.35 4.43 -18.20
C TYR A 21 1.82 4.36 -17.97
N ARG A 22 1.32 4.79 -16.82
CA ARG A 22 -0.13 4.75 -16.49
C ARG A 22 -0.81 6.10 -16.49
N ARG A 23 -0.04 7.18 -16.31
CA ARG A 23 -0.60 8.50 -16.06
C ARG A 23 -1.13 9.09 -17.37
N ASP A 24 -2.45 9.34 -17.39
CA ASP A 24 -3.15 10.13 -18.43
C ASP A 24 -3.02 9.66 -19.89
N ASN A 25 -2.67 8.38 -20.10
CA ASN A 25 -2.59 7.85 -21.46
C ASN A 25 -3.95 7.23 -21.88
N PRO A 26 -4.66 7.81 -22.87
CA PRO A 26 -5.94 7.30 -23.33
C PRO A 26 -5.83 5.90 -23.95
N LEU A 27 -4.68 5.55 -24.56
CA LEU A 27 -4.44 4.21 -25.12
C LEU A 27 -4.39 3.12 -24.03
N TYR A 28 -3.98 3.47 -22.81
CA TYR A 28 -3.97 2.53 -21.69
C TYR A 28 -5.39 2.22 -21.17
N LYS A 29 -6.28 3.21 -21.24
CA LYS A 29 -7.66 3.09 -20.73
C LYS A 29 -8.57 2.29 -21.68
N ASN A 30 -8.24 2.21 -22.95
CA ASN A 30 -9.03 1.53 -23.97
C ASN A 30 -8.56 0.08 -24.17
N ARG A 31 -9.45 -0.89 -23.99
CA ARG A 31 -9.15 -2.33 -24.16
C ARG A 31 -8.67 -2.67 -25.57
N GLY A 32 -9.21 -2.04 -26.63
CA GLY A 32 -8.85 -2.29 -28.03
C GLY A 32 -7.44 -1.84 -28.41
N SER A 33 -6.88 -0.83 -27.73
CA SER A 33 -5.54 -0.29 -28.01
C SER A 33 -4.45 -0.85 -27.12
N LYS A 34 -4.78 -1.77 -26.21
CA LYS A 34 -3.84 -2.29 -25.18
C LYS A 34 -2.60 -2.95 -25.80
N ALA A 35 -2.74 -3.76 -26.85
CA ALA A 35 -1.61 -4.43 -27.50
C ALA A 35 -0.68 -3.44 -28.19
N LEU A 36 -1.25 -2.43 -28.89
CA LEU A 36 -0.48 -1.35 -29.49
C LEU A 36 0.26 -0.55 -28.39
N TYR A 37 -0.42 -0.25 -27.31
CA TYR A 37 0.17 0.49 -26.20
C TYR A 37 1.35 -0.27 -25.56
N GLN A 38 1.24 -1.59 -25.39
CA GLN A 38 2.33 -2.42 -24.89
C GLN A 38 3.57 -2.39 -25.80
N ARG A 39 3.36 -2.40 -27.15
CA ARG A 39 4.46 -2.25 -28.11
C ARG A 39 5.11 -0.87 -28.04
N LEU A 40 4.33 0.19 -27.87
CA LEU A 40 4.85 1.55 -27.73
C LEU A 40 5.63 1.72 -26.42
N ILE A 41 5.13 1.21 -25.30
CA ILE A 41 5.85 1.20 -24.01
C ILE A 41 7.22 0.56 -24.17
N LEU A 42 7.30 -0.60 -24.81
CA LEU A 42 8.58 -1.29 -25.00
C LEU A 42 9.58 -0.41 -25.76
N ARG A 43 9.18 0.18 -26.89
CA ARG A 43 10.04 1.08 -27.66
C ARG A 43 10.50 2.30 -26.85
N TRP A 44 9.62 2.88 -26.06
CA TRP A 44 9.96 4.03 -25.20
C TRP A 44 10.90 3.65 -24.07
N LEU A 45 10.70 2.49 -23.46
CA LEU A 45 11.61 1.96 -22.44
C LEU A 45 12.99 1.64 -23.02
N GLU A 46 13.05 1.00 -24.20
CA GLU A 46 14.31 0.74 -24.91
C GLU A 46 15.10 2.05 -25.17
N ARG A 47 14.40 3.08 -25.68
CA ARG A 47 15.02 4.39 -25.89
C ARG A 47 15.44 5.04 -24.56
N ALA A 48 14.63 4.94 -23.53
CA ALA A 48 14.97 5.51 -22.23
C ALA A 48 16.19 4.83 -21.61
N CYS A 49 16.28 3.50 -21.64
CA CYS A 49 17.45 2.75 -21.18
C CYS A 49 18.70 3.08 -22.02
N ALA A 50 18.58 3.13 -23.34
CA ALA A 50 19.72 3.42 -24.22
C ALA A 50 20.28 4.85 -24.05
N THR A 51 19.42 5.83 -23.73
CA THR A 51 19.86 7.23 -23.56
C THR A 51 20.29 7.56 -22.14
N PHE A 52 19.75 6.88 -21.12
CA PHE A 52 20.04 7.16 -19.71
C PHE A 52 21.08 6.20 -19.13
N GLN A 53 21.23 5.00 -19.72
CA GLN A 53 22.15 3.94 -19.28
C GLN A 53 22.07 3.67 -17.76
N PRO A 54 20.86 3.34 -17.22
CA PRO A 54 20.70 3.15 -15.79
C PRO A 54 21.47 1.92 -15.30
N SER A 55 22.00 1.96 -14.08
CA SER A 55 22.49 0.75 -13.37
C SER A 55 21.33 -0.12 -12.86
N ILE A 56 20.19 0.50 -12.53
CA ILE A 56 18.99 -0.20 -12.04
C ILE A 56 17.73 0.36 -12.72
N VAL A 57 16.87 -0.53 -13.18
CA VAL A 57 15.51 -0.21 -13.65
C VAL A 57 14.51 -0.69 -12.59
N LEU A 58 14.03 0.22 -11.74
CA LEU A 58 13.01 -0.09 -10.74
C LEU A 58 11.60 -0.01 -11.34
N VAL A 59 10.91 -1.14 -11.37
CA VAL A 59 9.54 -1.25 -11.85
C VAL A 59 8.57 -1.35 -10.67
N VAL A 60 7.75 -0.33 -10.46
CA VAL A 60 6.70 -0.38 -9.45
C VAL A 60 5.41 -0.91 -10.07
N LYS A 61 4.94 -2.06 -9.61
CA LYS A 61 3.81 -2.85 -10.13
C LYS A 61 4.04 -3.44 -11.53
N GLY A 62 4.17 -2.65 -12.58
CA GLY A 62 4.62 -3.10 -13.91
C GLY A 62 3.59 -3.87 -14.77
N SER A 63 2.30 -3.93 -14.39
CA SER A 63 1.28 -4.78 -15.05
C SER A 63 1.20 -4.68 -16.60
N PRO A 64 1.49 -3.54 -17.28
CA PRO A 64 1.53 -3.48 -18.75
C PRO A 64 2.84 -3.96 -19.38
N ILE A 65 3.90 -4.13 -18.58
CA ILE A 65 5.22 -4.53 -19.08
C ILE A 65 5.21 -6.05 -19.18
N THR A 66 5.38 -6.58 -20.40
CA THR A 66 5.32 -8.03 -20.62
C THR A 66 6.64 -8.70 -20.26
N PRO A 67 6.65 -10.02 -19.93
CA PRO A 67 7.87 -10.79 -19.71
C PRO A 67 8.85 -10.69 -20.87
N ALA A 68 8.36 -10.79 -22.10
CA ALA A 68 9.17 -10.64 -23.31
C ALA A 68 9.81 -9.26 -23.41
N ALA A 69 9.13 -8.20 -22.94
CA ALA A 69 9.69 -6.85 -22.92
C ALA A 69 10.88 -6.76 -21.95
N ILE A 70 10.78 -7.33 -20.75
CA ILE A 70 11.88 -7.34 -19.78
C ILE A 70 13.06 -8.14 -20.32
N ARG A 71 12.84 -9.36 -20.83
CA ARG A 71 13.91 -10.17 -21.41
C ARG A 71 14.62 -9.44 -22.56
N ARG A 72 13.87 -8.77 -23.44
CA ARG A 72 14.45 -7.99 -24.54
C ARG A 72 15.21 -6.76 -24.06
N LEU A 73 14.76 -6.09 -23.00
CA LEU A 73 15.50 -4.96 -22.41
C LEU A 73 16.82 -5.43 -21.80
N LYS A 74 16.83 -6.57 -21.11
CA LYS A 74 18.03 -7.17 -20.54
C LYS A 74 19.07 -7.57 -21.57
N THR A 75 18.70 -7.94 -22.80
CA THR A 75 19.68 -8.20 -23.88
C THR A 75 20.31 -6.92 -24.46
N ARG A 76 19.85 -5.73 -24.07
CA ARG A 76 20.28 -4.43 -24.61
C ARG A 76 20.77 -3.44 -23.55
N SER A 77 20.80 -3.86 -22.29
CA SER A 77 21.21 -3.03 -21.17
C SER A 77 21.79 -3.89 -20.07
N ASP A 78 22.90 -3.45 -19.49
CA ASP A 78 23.53 -4.09 -18.32
C ASP A 78 22.82 -3.75 -17.00
N ALA A 79 21.70 -3.01 -17.07
CA ALA A 79 20.91 -2.65 -15.91
C ALA A 79 20.30 -3.87 -15.23
N LEU A 80 20.24 -3.85 -13.89
CA LEU A 80 19.42 -4.77 -13.11
C LEU A 80 17.96 -4.35 -13.17
N PHE A 81 17.07 -5.30 -13.43
CA PHE A 81 15.63 -5.10 -13.45
C PHE A 81 15.02 -5.55 -12.14
N VAL A 82 14.65 -4.61 -11.30
CA VAL A 82 14.07 -4.83 -9.98
C VAL A 82 12.58 -4.49 -10.00
N ASN A 83 11.73 -5.34 -9.45
CA ASN A 83 10.30 -5.08 -9.33
C ASN A 83 9.90 -4.94 -7.86
N PHE A 84 9.11 -3.92 -7.55
CA PHE A 84 8.32 -3.82 -6.33
C PHE A 84 6.83 -3.99 -6.64
N PHE A 85 6.24 -5.09 -6.17
CA PHE A 85 4.83 -5.40 -6.42
C PHE A 85 4.00 -5.20 -5.14
N PRO A 86 3.23 -4.09 -5.04
CA PRO A 86 2.53 -3.69 -3.82
C PRO A 86 1.23 -4.44 -3.54
N ASP A 87 0.84 -5.33 -4.45
CA ASP A 87 -0.35 -6.20 -4.33
C ASP A 87 0.08 -7.67 -4.17
N ASN A 88 -0.85 -8.60 -4.03
CA ASN A 88 -0.52 -10.02 -4.01
C ASN A 88 -0.30 -10.55 -5.43
N PRO A 89 0.92 -11.01 -5.78
CA PRO A 89 1.22 -11.49 -7.12
C PRO A 89 0.51 -12.82 -7.46
N LEU A 90 0.19 -13.68 -6.48
CA LEU A 90 -0.34 -15.02 -6.72
C LEU A 90 -1.68 -15.03 -7.46
N TRP A 91 -2.50 -14.00 -7.30
CA TRP A 91 -3.77 -13.90 -8.01
C TRP A 91 -3.82 -12.81 -9.07
N MET A 92 -2.79 -11.95 -9.11
CA MET A 92 -2.78 -10.81 -10.04
C MET A 92 -1.84 -10.99 -11.23
N LEU A 93 -0.83 -11.89 -11.14
CA LEU A 93 0.19 -12.08 -12.16
C LEU A 93 0.37 -13.57 -12.51
N PRO A 94 0.54 -13.90 -13.80
CA PRO A 94 1.18 -15.17 -14.19
C PRO A 94 2.62 -15.23 -13.68
N PHE A 95 3.13 -16.43 -13.37
CA PHE A 95 4.50 -16.61 -12.84
C PHE A 95 5.58 -16.14 -13.82
N GLU A 96 5.33 -16.27 -15.11
CA GLU A 96 6.20 -15.79 -16.19
C GLU A 96 6.43 -14.28 -16.15
N CYS A 97 5.56 -13.53 -15.46
CA CYS A 97 5.74 -12.09 -15.25
C CYS A 97 6.75 -11.76 -14.14
N ILE A 98 7.11 -12.73 -13.28
CA ILE A 98 8.02 -12.55 -12.15
C ILE A 98 9.44 -12.98 -12.53
N GLU A 99 9.55 -14.11 -13.21
CA GLU A 99 10.83 -14.76 -13.59
C GLU A 99 11.85 -13.83 -14.25
N PRO A 100 11.50 -12.92 -15.20
CA PRO A 100 12.52 -12.14 -15.91
C PRO A 100 13.20 -11.05 -15.09
N TYR A 101 12.68 -10.70 -13.92
CA TYR A 101 13.32 -9.71 -13.05
C TYR A 101 14.53 -10.30 -12.34
N ASP A 102 15.54 -9.47 -12.08
CA ASP A 102 16.71 -9.86 -11.29
C ASP A 102 16.34 -10.00 -9.81
N LEU A 103 15.49 -9.07 -9.30
CA LEU A 103 14.83 -9.18 -8.00
C LEU A 103 13.36 -8.77 -8.13
N PHE A 104 12.51 -9.51 -7.43
CA PHE A 104 11.08 -9.23 -7.33
C PHE A 104 10.66 -9.16 -5.87
N PHE A 105 10.19 -7.99 -5.43
CA PHE A 105 9.75 -7.77 -4.05
C PHE A 105 8.25 -7.91 -3.93
N THR A 106 7.81 -8.75 -3.00
CA THR A 106 6.41 -8.94 -2.59
C THR A 106 6.19 -8.52 -1.15
N LYS A 107 5.02 -7.94 -0.87
CA LYS A 107 4.61 -7.50 0.46
C LYS A 107 4.02 -8.60 1.35
N ASP A 108 3.88 -9.81 0.85
CA ASP A 108 3.15 -10.90 1.50
C ASP A 108 4.05 -12.13 1.61
N ARG A 109 4.33 -12.59 2.86
CA ARG A 109 5.22 -13.74 3.12
C ARG A 109 4.67 -15.05 2.58
N HIS A 110 3.33 -15.20 2.51
CA HIS A 110 2.74 -16.38 1.88
C HIS A 110 3.08 -16.40 0.38
N ALA A 111 2.98 -15.26 -0.29
CA ALA A 111 3.37 -15.16 -1.70
C ALA A 111 4.86 -15.44 -1.89
N LEU A 112 5.75 -14.95 -1.02
CA LEU A 112 7.17 -15.27 -1.06
C LEU A 112 7.40 -16.79 -1.02
N VAL A 113 6.88 -17.46 0.01
CA VAL A 113 7.08 -18.91 0.20
C VAL A 113 6.50 -19.70 -0.98
N SER A 114 5.29 -19.39 -1.42
CA SER A 114 4.63 -20.07 -2.55
C SER A 114 5.42 -19.94 -3.85
N LEU A 115 5.96 -18.73 -4.14
CA LEU A 115 6.76 -18.49 -5.34
C LEU A 115 8.13 -19.20 -5.27
N GLN A 116 8.76 -19.27 -4.11
CA GLN A 116 10.00 -20.00 -3.92
C GLN A 116 9.80 -21.52 -4.06
N GLN A 117 8.67 -22.07 -3.59
CA GLN A 117 8.35 -23.50 -3.75
C GLN A 117 8.21 -23.93 -5.21
N VAL A 118 7.81 -23.02 -6.11
CA VAL A 118 7.77 -23.29 -7.56
C VAL A 118 9.05 -22.90 -8.29
N GLY A 119 10.16 -22.66 -7.56
CA GLY A 119 11.49 -22.45 -8.12
C GLY A 119 11.87 -21.01 -8.44
N LEU A 120 11.05 -20.01 -8.08
CA LEU A 120 11.38 -18.58 -8.28
C LEU A 120 12.30 -18.08 -7.15
N THR A 121 13.61 -18.17 -7.34
CA THR A 121 14.63 -17.81 -6.35
C THR A 121 14.93 -16.31 -6.25
N ASN A 122 14.47 -15.53 -7.22
CA ASN A 122 14.65 -14.07 -7.31
C ASN A 122 13.64 -13.26 -6.48
N VAL A 123 12.72 -13.92 -5.76
CA VAL A 123 11.68 -13.25 -4.96
C VAL A 123 12.21 -12.95 -3.56
N ARG A 124 11.85 -11.74 -3.05
CA ARG A 124 12.18 -11.26 -1.71
C ARG A 124 10.94 -10.66 -1.04
N TYR A 125 10.88 -10.74 0.27
CA TYR A 125 9.87 -10.04 1.06
C TYR A 125 10.27 -8.58 1.26
N MET A 126 9.32 -7.67 1.09
CA MET A 126 9.46 -6.28 1.46
C MET A 126 8.08 -5.70 1.81
N PRO A 127 7.80 -5.35 3.07
CA PRO A 127 6.52 -4.77 3.45
C PRO A 127 6.31 -3.39 2.83
N LEU A 128 5.06 -2.91 2.87
CA LEU A 128 4.72 -1.55 2.46
C LEU A 128 5.27 -0.53 3.48
N TYR A 129 4.96 0.76 3.30
CA TYR A 129 5.64 1.85 4.00
C TYR A 129 4.73 3.06 4.22
N CYS A 130 5.14 3.94 5.13
CA CYS A 130 4.64 5.30 5.19
C CYS A 130 5.60 6.30 4.53
N ILE A 131 5.05 7.45 4.14
CA ILE A 131 5.80 8.62 3.66
C ILE A 131 5.58 9.73 4.69
N PRO A 132 6.57 10.09 5.51
CA PRO A 132 6.38 11.04 6.60
C PRO A 132 5.81 12.39 6.17
N ALA A 133 6.18 12.88 4.97
CA ALA A 133 5.68 14.12 4.40
C ALA A 133 4.17 14.06 4.07
N ASP A 134 3.65 12.88 3.72
CA ASP A 134 2.24 12.69 3.36
C ASP A 134 1.41 12.09 4.50
N HIS A 135 2.03 11.28 5.36
CA HIS A 135 1.38 10.55 6.43
C HIS A 135 1.85 11.09 7.79
N HIS A 136 1.31 12.23 8.17
CA HIS A 136 1.58 12.88 9.46
C HIS A 136 0.28 13.36 10.09
N PRO A 137 0.21 13.52 11.44
CA PRO A 137 -0.94 14.10 12.10
C PRO A 137 -1.11 15.56 11.70
N VAL A 138 -2.36 16.01 11.71
CA VAL A 138 -2.74 17.41 11.55
C VAL A 138 -3.64 17.83 12.72
N THR A 139 -3.68 19.12 13.04
CA THR A 139 -4.57 19.66 14.06
C THR A 139 -5.84 20.18 13.39
N PRO A 140 -6.97 19.47 13.47
CA PRO A 140 -8.21 19.93 12.87
C PRO A 140 -8.76 21.17 13.57
N THR A 141 -9.30 22.13 12.82
CA THR A 141 -10.15 23.21 13.36
C THR A 141 -11.47 22.61 13.90
N THR A 142 -12.26 23.41 14.59
CA THR A 142 -13.60 22.99 15.07
C THR A 142 -14.49 22.54 13.93
N GLU A 143 -14.56 23.32 12.85
CA GLU A 143 -15.34 22.98 11.65
C GLU A 143 -14.84 21.70 10.96
N GLU A 144 -13.52 21.56 10.84
CA GLU A 144 -12.92 20.34 10.27
C GLU A 144 -13.17 19.11 11.13
N ARG A 145 -13.17 19.26 12.46
CA ARG A 145 -13.50 18.17 13.40
C ARG A 145 -14.95 17.73 13.25
N GLU A 146 -15.88 18.65 13.11
CA GLU A 146 -17.30 18.36 12.84
C GLU A 146 -17.47 17.61 11.51
N ARG A 147 -16.77 18.07 10.48
CA ARG A 147 -16.87 17.51 9.14
C ARG A 147 -16.19 16.15 8.99
N TYR A 148 -15.00 15.99 9.52
CA TYR A 148 -14.13 14.82 9.30
C TYR A 148 -13.97 13.92 10.53
N GLY A 149 -14.34 14.35 11.72
CA GLY A 149 -14.22 13.58 12.95
C GLY A 149 -15.20 12.42 13.02
N ALA A 150 -14.79 11.36 13.69
CA ALA A 150 -15.61 10.19 13.98
C ALA A 150 -15.11 9.49 15.25
N ALA A 151 -16.02 8.82 15.99
CA ALA A 151 -15.54 7.87 16.99
C ALA A 151 -14.81 6.70 16.28
N VAL A 152 -15.38 6.24 15.16
CA VAL A 152 -14.76 5.21 14.33
C VAL A 152 -14.81 5.65 12.87
N SER A 153 -13.67 5.68 12.20
CA SER A 153 -13.60 6.00 10.76
C SER A 153 -13.22 4.79 9.92
N LEU A 154 -13.72 4.75 8.69
CA LEU A 154 -13.27 3.83 7.64
C LEU A 154 -13.02 4.60 6.35
N VAL A 155 -11.78 4.63 5.91
CA VAL A 155 -11.38 5.24 4.63
C VAL A 155 -11.05 4.14 3.63
N GLY A 156 -11.80 4.02 2.55
CA GLY A 156 -11.55 3.04 1.50
C GLY A 156 -12.76 2.76 0.61
N SER A 157 -12.49 2.18 -0.56
CA SER A 157 -13.53 1.84 -1.55
C SER A 157 -14.47 0.75 -1.05
N ARG A 158 -15.72 0.82 -1.52
CA ARG A 158 -16.71 -0.23 -1.32
C ARG A 158 -16.35 -1.46 -2.15
N TYR A 159 -16.39 -2.61 -1.50
CA TYR A 159 -16.43 -3.95 -2.09
C TYR A 159 -17.58 -4.72 -1.46
N ALA A 160 -18.13 -5.72 -2.11
CA ALA A 160 -19.27 -6.48 -1.60
C ALA A 160 -19.00 -7.11 -0.22
N TYR A 161 -17.80 -7.68 -0.02
CA TYR A 161 -17.40 -8.25 1.27
C TYR A 161 -17.27 -7.18 2.36
N ARG A 162 -16.77 -5.98 2.02
CA ARG A 162 -16.62 -4.86 2.97
C ARG A 162 -17.95 -4.25 3.36
N GLU A 163 -18.91 -4.23 2.44
CA GLU A 163 -20.28 -3.79 2.76
C GLU A 163 -20.94 -4.72 3.78
N ARG A 164 -20.82 -6.05 3.60
CA ARG A 164 -21.31 -7.02 4.59
C ARG A 164 -20.65 -6.86 5.95
N PHE A 165 -19.34 -6.61 5.96
CA PHE A 165 -18.59 -6.35 7.17
C PHE A 165 -19.11 -5.07 7.88
N VAL A 166 -19.29 -3.98 7.16
CA VAL A 166 -19.80 -2.70 7.70
C VAL A 166 -21.24 -2.85 8.18
N GLN A 167 -22.09 -3.60 7.48
CA GLN A 167 -23.47 -3.89 7.89
C GLN A 167 -23.51 -4.54 9.28
N ALA A 168 -22.57 -5.43 9.59
CA ALA A 168 -22.47 -6.07 10.91
C ALA A 168 -22.07 -5.11 12.04
N LEU A 169 -21.73 -3.87 11.72
CA LEU A 169 -21.40 -2.79 12.66
C LEU A 169 -22.53 -1.75 12.78
N GLU A 170 -23.75 -2.07 12.34
CA GLU A 170 -24.91 -1.21 12.58
C GLU A 170 -25.07 -0.95 14.08
N GLY A 171 -25.35 0.31 14.45
CA GLY A 171 -25.42 0.76 15.85
C GLY A 171 -24.13 1.38 16.38
N TYR A 172 -22.98 1.13 15.76
CA TYR A 172 -21.72 1.82 16.11
C TYR A 172 -21.61 3.19 15.42
N PRO A 173 -20.94 4.17 16.08
CA PRO A 173 -20.75 5.52 15.53
C PRO A 173 -19.63 5.52 14.45
N LEU A 174 -19.86 4.75 13.39
CA LEU A 174 -18.96 4.57 12.24
C LEU A 174 -19.26 5.59 11.16
N ARG A 175 -18.23 6.30 10.68
CA ARG A 175 -18.29 7.17 9.51
C ARG A 175 -17.37 6.67 8.41
N ILE A 176 -17.87 6.65 7.16
CA ILE A 176 -17.19 6.03 6.01
C ILE A 176 -16.90 7.06 4.94
N TRP A 177 -15.66 7.08 4.45
CA TRP A 177 -15.22 7.84 3.27
C TRP A 177 -14.66 6.91 2.21
N GLY A 178 -15.09 7.08 0.96
CA GLY A 178 -14.54 6.28 -0.13
C GLY A 178 -15.41 6.20 -1.37
N SER A 179 -14.86 5.62 -2.42
CA SER A 179 -15.59 5.43 -3.68
C SER A 179 -16.61 4.29 -3.59
N GLY A 180 -17.72 4.46 -4.30
CA GLY A 180 -18.74 3.42 -4.49
C GLY A 180 -19.75 3.27 -3.36
N TRP A 181 -19.55 3.86 -2.18
CA TRP A 181 -20.45 3.70 -1.01
C TRP A 181 -21.85 4.28 -1.20
N ARG A 182 -22.02 5.29 -2.04
CA ARG A 182 -23.36 5.80 -2.42
C ARG A 182 -24.26 4.72 -3.06
N HIS A 183 -23.64 3.66 -3.61
CA HIS A 183 -24.33 2.52 -4.21
C HIS A 183 -24.45 1.33 -3.24
N ALA A 184 -24.23 1.51 -1.95
CA ALA A 184 -24.47 0.48 -0.94
C ALA A 184 -25.94 0.06 -0.99
N LYS A 185 -26.19 -1.24 -0.95
CA LYS A 185 -27.55 -1.77 -1.04
C LYS A 185 -28.32 -1.54 0.25
N ASP A 186 -27.63 -1.71 1.38
CA ASP A 186 -28.21 -1.59 2.71
C ASP A 186 -28.41 -0.10 3.11
N PRO A 187 -29.64 0.30 3.52
CA PRO A 187 -29.91 1.65 4.02
C PRO A 187 -29.12 2.02 5.27
N ALA A 188 -28.85 1.06 6.18
CA ALA A 188 -28.04 1.30 7.38
C ALA A 188 -26.62 1.67 7.00
N VAL A 189 -26.00 0.94 6.07
CA VAL A 189 -24.67 1.27 5.55
C VAL A 189 -24.65 2.64 4.87
N ARG A 190 -25.69 3.00 4.12
CA ARG A 190 -25.77 4.34 3.50
C ARG A 190 -25.78 5.48 4.52
N ARG A 191 -26.42 5.28 5.69
CA ARG A 191 -26.42 6.27 6.79
C ARG A 191 -25.03 6.51 7.39
N MET A 192 -24.15 5.51 7.34
CA MET A 192 -22.78 5.65 7.84
C MET A 192 -21.85 6.41 6.86
N VAL A 193 -22.27 6.61 5.60
CA VAL A 193 -21.45 7.25 4.58
C VAL A 193 -21.35 8.77 4.84
N ALA A 194 -20.18 9.22 5.22
CA ALA A 194 -19.87 10.62 5.50
C ALA A 194 -19.38 11.38 4.25
N GLY A 195 -18.82 10.67 3.26
CA GLY A 195 -18.33 11.34 2.06
C GLY A 195 -17.78 10.41 0.99
N GLY A 196 -17.42 11.01 -0.13
CA GLY A 196 -16.69 10.34 -1.22
C GLY A 196 -15.23 10.02 -0.83
N PRO A 197 -14.41 9.67 -1.83
CA PRO A 197 -12.99 9.41 -1.59
C PRO A 197 -12.26 10.65 -1.07
N VAL A 198 -11.36 10.46 -0.12
CA VAL A 198 -10.51 11.50 0.47
C VAL A 198 -9.03 11.18 0.24
N TRP A 199 -8.24 12.23 -0.05
CA TRP A 199 -6.80 12.15 -0.30
C TRP A 199 -6.07 13.31 0.37
N GLY A 200 -4.75 13.20 0.50
CA GLY A 200 -3.89 14.28 1.01
C GLY A 200 -4.37 14.81 2.35
N HIS A 201 -4.54 16.11 2.45
CA HIS A 201 -4.92 16.79 3.69
C HIS A 201 -6.28 16.30 4.25
N ALA A 202 -7.30 16.13 3.40
CA ALA A 202 -8.62 15.65 3.84
C ALA A 202 -8.55 14.23 4.45
N LYS A 203 -7.70 13.34 3.91
CA LYS A 203 -7.48 12.01 4.50
C LYS A 203 -6.79 12.11 5.86
N ARG A 204 -5.79 12.98 6.00
CA ARG A 204 -5.14 13.24 7.29
C ARG A 204 -6.12 13.80 8.32
N LEU A 205 -7.00 14.70 7.93
CA LEU A 205 -8.06 15.23 8.82
C LEU A 205 -8.96 14.11 9.35
N VAL A 206 -9.41 13.18 8.48
CA VAL A 206 -10.21 12.03 8.93
C VAL A 206 -9.45 11.22 9.97
N TYR A 207 -8.17 10.91 9.73
CA TYR A 207 -7.36 10.12 10.64
C TYR A 207 -7.07 10.83 11.96
N SER A 208 -6.73 12.12 11.92
CA SER A 208 -6.39 12.91 13.11
C SER A 208 -7.62 13.34 13.94
N ALA A 209 -8.80 13.41 13.33
CA ALA A 209 -10.04 13.79 14.01
C ALA A 209 -10.86 12.58 14.49
N SER A 210 -10.41 11.35 14.22
CA SER A 210 -11.10 10.13 14.64
C SER A 210 -10.43 9.49 15.86
N THR A 211 -11.24 8.92 16.76
CA THR A 211 -10.69 8.15 17.90
C THR A 211 -9.99 6.89 17.40
N MET A 212 -10.63 6.17 16.48
CA MET A 212 -10.06 4.96 15.86
C MET A 212 -10.35 4.93 14.36
N SER A 213 -9.50 4.21 13.62
CA SER A 213 -9.68 3.95 12.20
C SER A 213 -9.69 2.46 11.90
N LEU A 214 -10.74 1.98 11.25
CA LEU A 214 -10.85 0.58 10.83
C LEU A 214 -9.97 0.30 9.61
N ASN A 215 -9.17 -0.75 9.70
CA ASN A 215 -8.39 -1.30 8.61
C ASN A 215 -8.77 -2.75 8.33
N HIS A 216 -9.86 -2.96 7.60
CA HIS A 216 -10.28 -4.29 7.17
C HIS A 216 -9.53 -4.68 5.90
N HIS A 217 -8.62 -5.65 6.01
CA HIS A 217 -7.77 -6.13 4.92
C HIS A 217 -8.57 -6.85 3.83
N HIS A 218 -8.06 -6.81 2.60
CA HIS A 218 -8.68 -7.50 1.48
C HIS A 218 -8.31 -8.99 1.54
N PRO A 219 -9.29 -9.92 1.56
CA PRO A 219 -9.03 -11.33 1.85
C PRO A 219 -8.10 -12.01 0.84
N MET A 220 -8.08 -11.57 -0.41
CA MET A 220 -7.22 -12.16 -1.45
C MET A 220 -5.95 -11.35 -1.72
N ASN A 221 -5.93 -10.06 -1.41
CA ASN A 221 -4.75 -9.22 -1.63
C ASN A 221 -3.79 -9.21 -0.44
N ASP A 222 -4.31 -9.48 0.75
CA ASP A 222 -3.59 -9.41 2.01
C ASP A 222 -3.81 -10.76 2.74
N ILE A 223 -3.18 -11.85 2.26
CA ILE A 223 -3.39 -13.21 2.82
C ILE A 223 -2.77 -13.28 4.21
N VAL A 224 -1.48 -13.11 4.32
CA VAL A 224 -0.74 -12.95 5.59
C VAL A 224 -0.14 -11.56 5.72
N GLY A 225 0.08 -10.89 4.60
CA GLY A 225 0.64 -9.54 4.49
C GLY A 225 -0.36 -8.43 4.81
N THR A 226 0.13 -7.21 4.77
CA THR A 226 -0.62 -6.01 5.12
C THR A 226 -0.94 -5.15 3.90
N ASN A 227 -1.74 -4.12 4.09
CA ASN A 227 -2.05 -3.13 3.06
C ASN A 227 -1.39 -1.77 3.36
N ASN A 228 -1.42 -0.86 2.39
CA ASN A 228 -0.81 0.47 2.51
C ASN A 228 -1.40 1.27 3.69
N ARG A 229 -2.70 1.08 3.97
CA ARG A 229 -3.38 1.79 5.06
C ARG A 229 -2.79 1.49 6.42
N THR A 230 -2.22 0.31 6.63
CA THR A 230 -1.51 -0.05 7.87
C THR A 230 -0.43 0.99 8.20
N PHE A 231 0.37 1.33 7.21
CA PHE A 231 1.48 2.28 7.36
C PHE A 231 1.04 3.74 7.26
N GLU A 232 0.02 4.04 6.46
CA GLU A 232 -0.57 5.37 6.36
C GLU A 232 -1.18 5.82 7.71
N LEU A 233 -1.94 4.93 8.37
CA LEU A 233 -2.53 5.18 9.68
C LEU A 233 -1.47 5.32 10.76
N ALA A 234 -0.49 4.41 10.78
CA ALA A 234 0.62 4.49 11.72
C ALA A 234 1.41 5.80 11.52
N GLY A 235 1.79 6.15 10.30
CA GLY A 235 2.47 7.42 9.99
C GLY A 235 1.67 8.65 10.42
N ALA A 236 0.35 8.61 10.28
CA ALA A 236 -0.56 9.67 10.72
C ALA A 236 -0.79 9.70 12.25
N GLY A 237 -0.25 8.75 13.02
CA GLY A 237 -0.47 8.66 14.46
C GLY A 237 -1.90 8.28 14.85
N ALA A 238 -2.64 7.63 13.95
CA ALA A 238 -4.01 7.22 14.18
C ALA A 238 -4.08 5.84 14.86
N CYS A 239 -4.93 5.70 15.87
CA CYS A 239 -5.24 4.40 16.44
C CYS A 239 -5.90 3.51 15.39
N GLN A 240 -5.21 2.46 14.99
CA GLN A 240 -5.67 1.54 13.97
C GLN A 240 -6.28 0.28 14.60
N LEU A 241 -7.51 -0.07 14.23
CA LEU A 241 -8.15 -1.34 14.55
C LEU A 241 -8.18 -2.20 13.28
N ALA A 242 -7.24 -3.13 13.17
CA ALA A 242 -6.95 -3.91 11.97
C ALA A 242 -7.46 -5.36 12.07
N SER A 243 -8.01 -5.90 10.98
CA SER A 243 -8.24 -7.34 10.90
C SER A 243 -6.89 -8.09 10.94
N TYR A 244 -6.83 -9.17 11.73
CA TYR A 244 -5.62 -9.96 11.91
C TYR A 244 -4.98 -10.38 10.58
N ARG A 245 -3.66 -10.26 10.51
CA ARG A 245 -2.77 -10.83 9.51
C ARG A 245 -1.47 -11.22 10.21
N ASP A 246 -0.87 -12.33 9.81
CA ASP A 246 0.32 -12.84 10.49
C ASP A 246 1.49 -11.83 10.46
N ASP A 247 1.69 -11.15 9.33
CA ASP A 247 2.75 -10.14 9.20
C ASP A 247 2.54 -8.91 10.10
N LEU A 248 1.29 -8.61 10.53
CA LEU A 248 1.04 -7.46 11.41
C LEU A 248 1.83 -7.55 12.72
N THR A 249 1.90 -8.74 13.31
CA THR A 249 2.54 -8.94 14.62
C THR A 249 4.06 -8.84 14.58
N SER A 250 4.66 -8.99 13.38
CA SER A 250 6.09 -8.75 13.17
C SER A 250 6.42 -7.27 12.87
N LEU A 251 5.43 -6.50 12.42
CA LEU A 251 5.59 -5.10 12.02
C LEU A 251 5.22 -4.13 13.15
N PHE A 252 4.20 -4.47 13.93
CA PHE A 252 3.71 -3.66 15.04
C PHE A 252 3.34 -4.54 16.24
N LYS A 253 3.51 -4.04 17.45
CA LYS A 253 3.13 -4.75 18.69
C LYS A 253 1.63 -4.65 18.95
N PRO A 254 0.87 -5.78 18.93
CA PRO A 254 -0.55 -5.77 19.25
C PRO A 254 -0.83 -5.25 20.66
N GLY A 255 -1.83 -4.38 20.79
CA GLY A 255 -2.24 -3.75 22.06
C GLY A 255 -1.42 -2.53 22.46
N GLU A 256 -0.21 -2.36 21.90
CA GLU A 256 0.68 -1.22 22.20
C GLU A 256 0.81 -0.24 21.04
N GLU A 257 0.91 -0.76 19.81
CA GLU A 257 1.15 0.01 18.56
C GLU A 257 0.01 -0.18 17.54
N ILE A 258 -0.79 -1.24 17.71
CA ILE A 258 -1.92 -1.55 16.84
C ILE A 258 -2.95 -2.37 17.59
N LEU A 259 -4.24 -2.13 17.33
CA LEU A 259 -5.31 -2.99 17.77
C LEU A 259 -5.63 -4.00 16.67
N VAL A 260 -5.77 -5.27 17.05
CA VAL A 260 -6.00 -6.35 16.11
C VAL A 260 -7.23 -7.15 16.50
N TYR A 261 -8.13 -7.40 15.56
CA TYR A 261 -9.30 -8.24 15.76
C TYR A 261 -9.29 -9.46 14.84
N ARG A 262 -9.77 -10.59 15.33
CA ARG A 262 -9.86 -11.87 14.61
C ARG A 262 -11.25 -12.15 14.07
N ASP A 263 -12.27 -11.71 14.80
CA ASP A 263 -13.68 -11.90 14.45
C ASP A 263 -14.52 -10.67 14.85
N LEU A 264 -15.83 -10.72 14.58
CA LEU A 264 -16.74 -9.61 14.91
C LEU A 264 -16.93 -9.42 16.41
N GLY A 265 -16.85 -10.48 17.21
CA GLY A 265 -16.94 -10.38 18.67
C GLY A 265 -15.75 -9.65 19.26
N ASP A 266 -14.55 -9.99 18.80
CA ASP A 266 -13.31 -9.33 19.16
C ASP A 266 -13.29 -7.86 18.73
N LEU A 267 -13.72 -7.59 17.48
CA LEU A 267 -13.88 -6.24 16.98
C LEU A 267 -14.80 -5.38 17.86
N ARG A 268 -15.97 -5.91 18.23
CA ARG A 268 -16.94 -5.20 19.09
C ARG A 268 -16.38 -4.90 20.47
N ARG A 269 -15.64 -5.86 21.10
CA ARG A 269 -14.98 -5.62 22.40
C ARG A 269 -13.99 -4.44 22.31
N HIS A 270 -13.20 -4.36 21.25
CA HIS A 270 -12.30 -3.21 21.04
C HIS A 270 -13.06 -1.91 20.82
N LEU A 271 -14.12 -1.93 20.02
CA LEU A 271 -14.95 -0.74 19.76
C LEU A 271 -15.57 -0.23 21.06
N ASP A 272 -16.24 -1.10 21.83
CA ASP A 272 -16.90 -0.75 23.10
C ASP A 272 -15.90 -0.19 24.12
N TYR A 273 -14.69 -0.76 24.18
CA TYR A 273 -13.66 -0.34 25.11
C TYR A 273 -13.05 1.02 24.74
N TYR A 274 -12.59 1.16 23.49
CA TYR A 274 -11.78 2.33 23.08
C TYR A 274 -12.61 3.55 22.65
N ILE A 275 -13.87 3.39 22.27
CA ILE A 275 -14.78 4.53 22.05
C ILE A 275 -14.94 5.35 23.34
N ALA A 276 -15.01 4.68 24.47
CA ALA A 276 -15.11 5.31 25.80
C ALA A 276 -13.75 5.80 26.36
N ARG A 277 -12.63 5.46 25.72
CA ARG A 277 -11.26 5.76 26.19
C ARG A 277 -10.39 6.35 25.07
N PRO A 278 -10.74 7.54 24.54
CA PRO A 278 -10.05 8.12 23.40
C PRO A 278 -8.58 8.45 23.65
N ASP A 279 -8.18 8.69 24.90
CA ASP A 279 -6.78 8.98 25.25
C ASP A 279 -5.91 7.73 25.18
N GLU A 280 -6.43 6.55 25.59
CA GLU A 280 -5.73 5.29 25.44
C GLU A 280 -5.58 4.93 23.95
N ALA A 281 -6.63 5.13 23.16
CA ALA A 281 -6.57 4.95 21.72
C ALA A 281 -5.52 5.88 21.07
N ARG A 282 -5.44 7.14 21.50
CA ARG A 282 -4.44 8.10 21.02
C ARG A 282 -3.02 7.63 21.34
N ALA A 283 -2.76 7.15 22.54
CA ALA A 283 -1.44 6.65 22.95
C ALA A 283 -0.98 5.49 22.06
N ILE A 284 -1.88 4.57 21.67
CA ILE A 284 -1.58 3.49 20.72
C ILE A 284 -1.20 4.06 19.36
N GLY A 285 -1.93 5.06 18.84
CA GLY A 285 -1.61 5.73 17.57
C GLY A 285 -0.26 6.43 17.58
N GLU A 286 0.09 7.09 18.70
CA GLU A 286 1.40 7.74 18.87
C GLU A 286 2.54 6.71 18.92
N ASN A 287 2.34 5.57 19.57
CA ASN A 287 3.30 4.46 19.56
C ASN A 287 3.48 3.90 18.16
N ALA A 288 2.38 3.66 17.43
CA ALA A 288 2.41 3.24 16.04
C ALA A 288 3.23 4.19 15.15
N ARG A 289 3.05 5.52 15.36
CA ARG A 289 3.81 6.53 14.63
C ARG A 289 5.31 6.46 14.92
N ARG A 290 5.70 6.36 16.20
CA ARG A 290 7.12 6.21 16.56
C ARG A 290 7.74 4.99 15.88
N ARG A 291 7.05 3.86 15.90
CA ARG A 291 7.47 2.62 15.22
C ARG A 291 7.58 2.81 13.72
N ALA A 292 6.55 3.40 13.08
CA ALA A 292 6.53 3.60 11.63
C ALA A 292 7.65 4.53 11.13
N LEU A 293 7.95 5.58 11.87
CA LEU A 293 9.03 6.51 11.54
C LEU A 293 10.41 5.89 11.74
N ALA A 294 10.58 5.03 12.75
CA ALA A 294 11.84 4.37 13.05
C ALA A 294 12.19 3.23 12.07
N GLU A 295 11.17 2.53 11.49
CA GLU A 295 11.44 1.26 10.80
C GLU A 295 10.62 1.06 9.51
N HIS A 296 9.59 1.88 9.24
CA HIS A 296 8.63 1.58 8.17
C HIS A 296 8.39 2.74 7.20
N THR A 297 9.39 3.60 6.98
CA THR A 297 9.32 4.64 5.95
C THR A 297 9.72 4.10 4.57
N LEU A 298 9.42 4.85 3.51
CA LEU A 298 9.89 4.53 2.16
C LEU A 298 11.42 4.46 2.10
N ARG A 299 12.13 5.32 2.83
CA ARG A 299 13.60 5.30 2.92
C ARG A 299 14.13 3.96 3.40
N HIS A 300 13.57 3.39 4.46
CA HIS A 300 13.94 2.05 4.94
C HIS A 300 13.74 0.98 3.85
N ARG A 301 12.66 1.06 3.06
CA ARG A 301 12.40 0.10 1.96
C ARG A 301 13.42 0.24 0.82
N ILE A 302 13.84 1.47 0.52
CA ILE A 302 14.90 1.71 -0.47
C ILE A 302 16.24 1.15 0.02
N GLU A 303 16.56 1.34 1.29
CA GLU A 303 17.77 0.78 1.92
C GLU A 303 17.75 -0.75 1.91
N GLU A 304 16.65 -1.39 2.33
CA GLU A 304 16.46 -2.84 2.24
C GLU A 304 16.61 -3.36 0.81
N MET A 305 16.07 -2.64 -0.18
CA MET A 305 16.20 -2.98 -1.59
C MET A 305 17.64 -2.87 -2.06
N ARG A 306 18.35 -1.81 -1.69
CA ARG A 306 19.76 -1.58 -1.99
C ARG A 306 20.61 -2.70 -1.42
N GLU A 307 20.43 -3.05 -0.15
CA GLU A 307 21.15 -4.15 0.51
C GLU A 307 20.90 -5.49 -0.19
N ALA A 308 19.66 -5.78 -0.59
CA ALA A 308 19.34 -6.99 -1.34
C ALA A 308 20.03 -7.04 -2.71
N VAL A 309 20.11 -5.89 -3.41
CA VAL A 309 20.83 -5.77 -4.68
C VAL A 309 22.34 -5.99 -4.47
N GLU A 310 22.94 -5.29 -3.50
CA GLU A 310 24.36 -5.37 -3.20
C GLU A 310 24.78 -6.79 -2.76
N THR A 311 23.96 -7.44 -1.94
CA THR A 311 24.21 -8.81 -1.47
C THR A 311 24.15 -9.83 -2.62
N THR A 312 23.24 -9.61 -3.59
CA THR A 312 23.02 -10.58 -4.68
C THR A 312 23.99 -10.36 -5.85
N PHE A 313 24.32 -9.11 -6.18
CA PHE A 313 25.03 -8.74 -7.42
C PHE A 313 26.34 -7.95 -7.19
N GLY A 314 26.69 -7.67 -5.94
CA GLY A 314 27.80 -6.78 -5.60
C GLY A 314 27.41 -5.29 -5.69
N LYS A 315 28.29 -4.43 -5.16
CA LYS A 315 28.07 -2.97 -5.23
C LYS A 315 28.08 -2.51 -6.69
N ARG A 316 27.06 -1.75 -7.06
CA ARG A 316 26.96 -1.07 -8.36
C ARG A 316 27.08 0.44 -8.14
N SER A 317 28.02 1.02 -8.80
CA SER A 317 28.23 2.48 -8.86
C SER A 317 27.15 3.14 -9.71
#